data_b5ea972da8b33aa6c4cfc0c2685a8c15
#
_entry.id   b5ea972da8b33aa6c4cfc0c2685a8c15
#
_cell.length_a   1.000
_cell.length_b   1.000
_cell.length_c   1.000
_cell.angle_alpha   90.00
_cell.angle_beta   90.00
_cell.angle_gamma   90.00
#
_symmetry.space_group_name_H-M   'P 1'
#
loop_
_entity.id
_entity.type
_entity.pdbx_description
1 polymer ?
#
loop_
_entity_poly.entity_id
_entity_poly.type
_entity_poly.pdbx_seq_one_letter_code
_entity_poly.pdbx_strand_id
1 'polypeptide(L)'
;MHVVAGVLVDGAGRILIAQRPPGKHLAGMWEFPGGKLEAGETPPMALERELDEELGIAVDPLSFEALVRIPWTYGERAMLLEAILVRAWSGEAKALDAAEIRWADPRDIDPALLAPADRPILAATRLPSHYPITPPDVTADAALALLTSALARGERLLQLRVPGLPTEVVHGVVAQVLPELRALGATLLLNRDIEGARAFGEGVGVHLTASQLHQLDARPLPLSQVVAASCHDADELARASALGCDFATLSPVQVTASHPGAEPLGWPRFAQLAEGASLPVYALGGLGPDDGMEARLHAAQGVAGIRGFL
;
A
#
# COMPACT_ATOMS: atom_id res chain seq x y z
N MET A 1 21.93 3.43 6.32
CA MET A 1 21.74 4.78 5.78
C MET A 1 20.27 5.14 5.94
N HIS A 2 19.95 6.36 6.40
CA HIS A 2 18.57 6.82 6.53
C HIS A 2 18.30 7.86 5.43
N VAL A 3 17.19 7.71 4.72
CA VAL A 3 16.77 8.55 3.59
C VAL A 3 15.33 8.96 3.82
N VAL A 4 15.00 10.21 3.55
CA VAL A 4 13.63 10.71 3.57
C VAL A 4 13.12 10.94 2.15
N ALA A 5 11.82 10.73 1.94
CA ALA A 5 11.14 11.01 0.69
C ALA A 5 9.86 11.81 0.93
N GLY A 6 9.69 12.90 0.22
CA GLY A 6 8.51 13.76 0.29
C GLY A 6 7.44 13.33 -0.70
N VAL A 7 6.27 12.96 -0.21
CA VAL A 7 5.09 12.74 -1.03
C VAL A 7 4.27 14.03 -1.01
N LEU A 8 4.57 14.93 -1.93
CA LEU A 8 3.82 16.17 -2.08
C LEU A 8 2.46 15.87 -2.73
N VAL A 9 1.38 16.32 -2.11
CA VAL A 9 0.02 16.11 -2.59
C VAL A 9 -0.66 17.46 -2.81
N ASP A 10 -1.01 17.75 -4.07
CA ASP A 10 -1.69 19.01 -4.41
C ASP A 10 -3.20 18.98 -4.08
N GLY A 11 -3.86 20.13 -4.25
CA GLY A 11 -5.30 20.29 -4.00
C GLY A 11 -6.21 19.43 -4.89
N ALA A 12 -5.68 18.83 -5.97
CA ALA A 12 -6.37 17.87 -6.84
C ALA A 12 -6.07 16.40 -6.50
N GLY A 13 -5.25 16.16 -5.48
CA GLY A 13 -4.83 14.80 -5.07
C GLY A 13 -3.72 14.20 -5.95
N ARG A 14 -3.10 15.00 -6.85
CA ARG A 14 -1.94 14.55 -7.62
C ARG A 14 -0.70 14.58 -6.75
N ILE A 15 0.23 13.68 -7.02
CA ILE A 15 1.54 13.62 -6.36
C ILE A 15 2.65 14.08 -7.29
N LEU A 16 3.70 14.66 -6.71
CA LEU A 16 4.90 15.06 -7.44
C LEU A 16 5.90 13.92 -7.44
N ILE A 17 6.43 13.61 -8.63
CA ILE A 17 7.56 12.72 -8.84
C ILE A 17 8.66 13.45 -9.59
N ALA A 18 9.92 13.09 -9.31
CA ALA A 18 11.13 13.67 -9.89
C ALA A 18 11.88 12.61 -10.70
N GLN A 19 12.43 12.98 -11.85
CA GLN A 19 13.23 12.08 -12.68
C GLN A 19 14.71 12.22 -12.33
N ARG A 20 15.36 11.10 -12.05
CA ARG A 20 16.78 11.03 -11.71
C ARG A 20 17.64 11.49 -12.88
N PRO A 21 18.54 12.46 -12.68
CA PRO A 21 19.36 13.02 -13.76
C PRO A 21 20.39 12.02 -14.27
N PRO A 22 20.93 12.24 -15.48
CA PRO A 22 22.03 11.45 -16.03
C PRO A 22 23.24 11.40 -15.10
N GLY A 23 23.89 10.24 -15.00
CA GLY A 23 25.07 10.03 -14.17
C GLY A 23 24.81 9.61 -12.71
N LYS A 24 23.61 9.73 -12.21
CA LYS A 24 23.21 9.16 -10.90
C LYS A 24 22.80 7.67 -11.04
N HIS A 25 22.87 6.93 -9.94
CA HIS A 25 22.37 5.55 -9.89
C HIS A 25 20.88 5.53 -10.28
N LEU A 26 20.47 4.56 -11.11
CA LEU A 26 19.11 4.46 -11.67
C LEU A 26 18.68 5.69 -12.50
N ALA A 27 19.62 6.32 -13.23
CA ALA A 27 19.34 7.48 -14.08
C ALA A 27 18.15 7.23 -15.02
N GLY A 28 17.27 8.24 -15.14
CA GLY A 28 16.05 8.18 -15.96
C GLY A 28 14.84 7.54 -15.29
N MET A 29 15.01 6.86 -14.18
CA MET A 29 13.87 6.39 -13.36
C MET A 29 13.27 7.56 -12.55
N TRP A 30 12.01 7.42 -12.20
CA TRP A 30 11.30 8.37 -11.35
C TRP A 30 11.43 7.98 -9.88
N GLU A 31 11.37 8.95 -9.00
CA GLU A 31 11.43 8.80 -7.55
C GLU A 31 10.60 9.86 -6.85
N PHE A 32 10.38 9.72 -5.55
CA PHE A 32 9.89 10.81 -4.73
C PHE A 32 11.06 11.73 -4.34
N PRO A 33 10.89 13.09 -4.39
CA PRO A 33 11.94 14.03 -4.03
C PRO A 33 12.35 13.84 -2.57
N GLY A 34 13.65 14.03 -2.29
CA GLY A 34 14.21 13.85 -0.97
C GLY A 34 15.62 13.29 -1.00
N GLY A 35 16.18 13.05 0.18
CA GLY A 35 17.57 12.62 0.26
C GLY A 35 17.99 12.05 1.60
N LYS A 36 19.29 12.04 1.84
CA LYS A 36 19.88 11.43 3.04
C LYS A 36 19.82 12.38 4.22
N LEU A 37 19.59 11.83 5.41
CA LEU A 37 19.80 12.58 6.64
C LEU A 37 21.26 12.91 6.81
N GLU A 38 21.55 14.15 7.17
CA GLU A 38 22.86 14.61 7.62
C GLU A 38 23.03 14.37 9.13
N ALA A 39 24.29 14.54 9.61
CA ALA A 39 24.59 14.30 11.01
C ALA A 39 23.85 15.31 11.91
N GLY A 40 23.00 14.78 12.79
CA GLY A 40 22.22 15.58 13.73
C GLY A 40 20.83 16.00 13.23
N GLU A 41 20.48 15.70 11.99
CA GLU A 41 19.14 15.96 11.47
C GLU A 41 18.11 14.94 11.95
N THR A 42 16.89 15.41 12.16
CA THR A 42 15.70 14.57 12.24
C THR A 42 15.10 14.37 10.82
N PRO A 43 14.29 13.33 10.58
CA PRO A 43 13.66 13.13 9.26
C PRO A 43 12.88 14.36 8.74
N PRO A 44 12.07 15.08 9.56
CA PRO A 44 11.44 16.31 9.11
C PRO A 44 12.42 17.41 8.70
N MET A 45 13.52 17.61 9.43
CA MET A 45 14.54 18.63 9.10
C MET A 45 15.24 18.30 7.79
N ALA A 46 15.62 17.03 7.59
CA ALA A 46 16.24 16.59 6.34
C ALA A 46 15.29 16.79 5.16
N LEU A 47 14.01 16.45 5.30
CA LEU A 47 13.05 16.64 4.23
C LEU A 47 12.83 18.11 3.90
N GLU A 48 12.71 18.99 4.90
CA GLU A 48 12.62 20.43 4.68
C GLU A 48 13.81 20.95 3.83
N ARG A 49 15.04 20.61 4.20
CA ARG A 49 16.25 20.98 3.48
C ARG A 49 16.26 20.44 2.04
N GLU A 50 15.99 19.14 1.86
CA GLU A 50 16.00 18.48 0.54
C GLU A 50 14.94 19.07 -0.41
N LEU A 51 13.74 19.39 0.09
CA LEU A 51 12.69 19.98 -0.73
C LEU A 51 13.02 21.44 -1.14
N ASP A 52 13.73 22.19 -0.30
CA ASP A 52 14.26 23.50 -0.69
C ASP A 52 15.36 23.36 -1.76
N GLU A 53 16.32 22.48 -1.54
CA GLU A 53 17.46 22.25 -2.46
C GLU A 53 17.00 21.69 -3.83
N GLU A 54 16.12 20.68 -3.84
CA GLU A 54 15.72 19.99 -5.08
C GLU A 54 14.59 20.68 -5.84
N LEU A 55 13.67 21.36 -5.13
CA LEU A 55 12.44 21.90 -5.69
C LEU A 55 12.28 23.42 -5.51
N GLY A 56 13.05 24.06 -4.63
CA GLY A 56 12.94 25.49 -4.31
C GLY A 56 11.66 25.86 -3.59
N ILE A 57 11.10 24.96 -2.78
CA ILE A 57 9.87 25.19 -2.01
C ILE A 57 10.16 25.22 -0.52
N ALA A 58 9.40 26.03 0.21
CA ALA A 58 9.46 26.06 1.67
C ALA A 58 8.26 25.32 2.28
N VAL A 59 8.53 24.41 3.20
CA VAL A 59 7.55 23.58 3.89
C VAL A 59 7.59 23.83 5.40
N ASP A 60 6.50 23.54 6.10
CA ASP A 60 6.46 23.55 7.56
C ASP A 60 6.53 22.11 8.09
N PRO A 61 7.65 21.71 8.72
CA PRO A 61 7.80 20.35 9.27
C PRO A 61 6.69 19.93 10.25
N LEU A 62 6.00 20.89 10.89
CA LEU A 62 4.87 20.59 11.79
C LEU A 62 3.62 20.12 11.04
N SER A 63 3.55 20.34 9.73
CA SER A 63 2.45 19.88 8.86
C SER A 63 2.69 18.49 8.27
N PHE A 64 3.82 17.86 8.54
CA PHE A 64 4.18 16.57 7.98
C PHE A 64 3.39 15.43 8.62
N GLU A 65 2.95 14.50 7.78
CA GLU A 65 2.27 13.27 8.20
C GLU A 65 3.11 12.06 7.77
N ALA A 66 3.42 11.16 8.70
CA ALA A 66 4.11 9.91 8.37
C ALA A 66 3.24 9.06 7.41
N LEU A 67 3.84 8.55 6.34
CA LEU A 67 3.14 7.66 5.41
C LEU A 67 3.58 6.21 5.60
N VAL A 68 4.85 5.90 5.35
CA VAL A 68 5.38 4.55 5.45
C VAL A 68 6.90 4.58 5.64
N ARG A 69 7.43 3.58 6.35
CA ARG A 69 8.87 3.33 6.48
C ARG A 69 9.20 2.04 5.74
N ILE A 70 10.18 2.10 4.86
CA ILE A 70 10.56 1.01 3.98
C ILE A 70 12.03 0.66 4.22
N PRO A 71 12.34 -0.40 4.97
CA PRO A 71 13.66 -1.01 4.97
C PRO A 71 13.96 -1.54 3.57
N TRP A 72 15.09 -1.13 2.98
CA TRP A 72 15.44 -1.52 1.61
C TRP A 72 16.92 -1.85 1.49
N THR A 73 17.26 -2.68 0.51
CA THR A 73 18.66 -3.04 0.26
C THR A 73 18.96 -3.00 -1.23
N TYR A 74 19.98 -2.24 -1.61
CA TYR A 74 20.58 -2.26 -2.94
C TYR A 74 21.94 -2.97 -2.87
N GLY A 75 22.01 -4.25 -3.30
CA GLY A 75 23.19 -5.09 -3.11
C GLY A 75 23.50 -5.23 -1.61
N GLU A 76 24.68 -4.78 -1.18
CA GLU A 76 25.08 -4.80 0.25
C GLU A 76 24.70 -3.53 1.04
N ARG A 77 24.10 -2.55 0.39
CA ARG A 77 23.77 -1.25 1.01
C ARG A 77 22.35 -1.29 1.59
N ALA A 78 22.26 -1.46 2.90
CA ALA A 78 20.99 -1.33 3.62
C ALA A 78 20.63 0.14 3.82
N MET A 79 19.36 0.49 3.63
CA MET A 79 18.79 1.81 3.88
C MET A 79 17.41 1.69 4.52
N LEU A 80 17.04 2.71 5.28
CA LEU A 80 15.67 2.96 5.71
C LEU A 80 15.18 4.16 4.90
N LEU A 81 14.13 3.97 4.10
CA LEU A 81 13.46 5.03 3.36
C LEU A 81 12.18 5.40 4.12
N GLU A 82 12.14 6.64 4.62
CA GLU A 82 10.99 7.17 5.36
C GLU A 82 10.22 8.13 4.49
N ALA A 83 9.00 7.75 4.10
CA ALA A 83 8.12 8.57 3.28
C ALA A 83 7.19 9.41 4.16
N ILE A 84 7.11 10.70 3.85
CA ILE A 84 6.36 11.71 4.59
C ILE A 84 5.42 12.43 3.63
N LEU A 85 4.14 12.52 3.98
CA LEU A 85 3.15 13.29 3.25
C LEU A 85 3.34 14.78 3.52
N VAL A 86 3.33 15.58 2.43
CA VAL A 86 3.45 17.04 2.44
C VAL A 86 2.26 17.62 1.71
N ARG A 87 1.36 18.29 2.43
CA ARG A 87 0.12 18.85 1.88
C ARG A 87 0.11 20.37 1.78
N ALA A 88 1.10 21.03 2.37
CA ALA A 88 1.21 22.48 2.38
C ALA A 88 2.68 22.91 2.17
N TRP A 89 2.87 23.82 1.24
CA TRP A 89 4.16 24.47 0.96
C TRP A 89 3.93 25.86 0.38
N SER A 90 4.98 26.67 0.36
CA SER A 90 5.02 27.94 -0.33
C SER A 90 6.07 27.92 -1.43
N GLY A 91 5.84 28.70 -2.48
CA GLY A 91 6.68 28.68 -3.69
C GLY A 91 6.11 27.76 -4.79
N GLU A 92 6.73 27.78 -5.94
CA GLU A 92 6.42 26.93 -7.10
C GLU A 92 7.50 25.87 -7.23
N ALA A 93 7.13 24.59 -7.18
CA ALA A 93 8.08 23.49 -7.31
C ALA A 93 8.73 23.49 -8.71
N LYS A 94 10.07 23.43 -8.76
CA LYS A 94 10.88 23.44 -9.97
C LYS A 94 11.92 22.32 -9.90
N ALA A 95 12.30 21.75 -11.05
CA ALA A 95 13.38 20.79 -11.13
C ALA A 95 14.72 21.55 -10.99
N LEU A 96 15.29 21.61 -9.79
CA LEU A 96 16.59 22.23 -9.54
C LEU A 96 17.73 21.22 -9.61
N ASP A 97 17.54 19.99 -9.11
CA ASP A 97 18.52 18.89 -9.17
C ASP A 97 18.01 17.70 -10.02
N ALA A 98 16.73 17.58 -10.27
CA ALA A 98 16.13 16.55 -11.10
C ALA A 98 16.21 16.88 -12.59
N ALA A 99 16.16 15.86 -13.46
CA ALA A 99 16.07 16.06 -14.91
C ALA A 99 14.69 16.63 -15.32
N GLU A 100 13.65 16.21 -14.63
CA GLU A 100 12.25 16.62 -14.83
C GLU A 100 11.46 16.40 -13.53
N ILE A 101 10.40 17.20 -13.30
CA ILE A 101 9.39 16.92 -12.30
C ILE A 101 8.02 16.80 -12.96
N ARG A 102 7.13 15.98 -12.36
CA ARG A 102 5.79 15.75 -12.88
C ARG A 102 4.77 15.62 -11.76
N TRP A 103 3.64 16.30 -11.92
CA TRP A 103 2.43 16.07 -11.13
C TRP A 103 1.54 15.05 -11.84
N ALA A 104 1.20 13.97 -11.16
CA ALA A 104 0.37 12.89 -11.70
C ALA A 104 -0.62 12.35 -10.67
N ASP A 105 -1.77 11.87 -11.12
CA ASP A 105 -2.63 11.03 -10.26
C ASP A 105 -1.83 9.78 -9.87
N PRO A 106 -1.76 9.42 -8.58
CA PRO A 106 -1.03 8.21 -8.17
C PRO A 106 -1.43 6.97 -8.97
N ARG A 107 -2.70 6.86 -9.40
CA ARG A 107 -3.22 5.72 -10.16
C ARG A 107 -2.69 5.64 -11.58
N ASP A 108 -2.31 6.77 -12.17
CA ASP A 108 -1.81 6.86 -13.55
C ASP A 108 -0.29 6.64 -13.66
N ILE A 109 0.43 6.58 -12.54
CA ILE A 109 1.86 6.33 -12.54
C ILE A 109 2.12 4.83 -12.73
N ASP A 110 2.82 4.45 -13.78
CA ASP A 110 3.30 3.07 -13.95
C ASP A 110 4.39 2.77 -12.91
N PRO A 111 4.20 1.80 -11.99
CA PRO A 111 5.21 1.43 -11.00
C PRO A 111 6.54 0.99 -11.61
N ALA A 112 6.54 0.51 -12.86
CA ALA A 112 7.75 0.09 -13.56
C ALA A 112 8.69 1.28 -13.85
N LEU A 113 8.16 2.50 -13.93
CA LEU A 113 8.96 3.72 -14.14
C LEU A 113 9.68 4.18 -12.88
N LEU A 114 9.21 3.77 -11.69
CA LEU A 114 9.79 4.18 -10.42
C LEU A 114 11.02 3.35 -10.04
N ALA A 115 11.96 3.99 -9.36
CA ALA A 115 13.04 3.29 -8.67
C ALA A 115 12.44 2.22 -7.73
N PRO A 116 13.04 1.02 -7.63
CA PRO A 116 12.42 -0.10 -6.92
C PRO A 116 12.01 0.19 -5.47
N ALA A 117 12.80 0.98 -4.74
CA ALA A 117 12.48 1.36 -3.35
C ALA A 117 11.29 2.34 -3.22
N ASP A 118 10.95 3.06 -4.29
CA ASP A 118 9.84 4.02 -4.32
C ASP A 118 8.48 3.38 -4.64
N ARG A 119 8.48 2.15 -5.18
CA ARG A 119 7.24 1.42 -5.50
C ARG A 119 6.35 1.16 -4.28
N PRO A 120 6.89 0.72 -3.12
CA PRO A 120 6.10 0.62 -1.89
C PRO A 120 5.52 1.97 -1.42
N ILE A 121 6.22 3.10 -1.66
CA ILE A 121 5.69 4.43 -1.36
C ILE A 121 4.49 4.73 -2.26
N LEU A 122 4.61 4.49 -3.57
CA LEU A 122 3.49 4.64 -4.49
C LEU A 122 2.31 3.74 -4.10
N ALA A 123 2.58 2.49 -3.71
CA ALA A 123 1.55 1.59 -3.21
C ALA A 123 0.84 2.19 -1.98
N ALA A 124 1.59 2.69 -0.99
CA ALA A 124 1.03 3.34 0.20
C ALA A 124 0.15 4.56 -0.12
N THR A 125 0.49 5.35 -1.16
CA THR A 125 -0.33 6.50 -1.58
C THR A 125 -1.66 6.09 -2.22
N ARG A 126 -1.72 4.92 -2.84
CA ARG A 126 -2.92 4.37 -3.52
C ARG A 126 -3.85 3.64 -2.56
N LEU A 127 -3.31 3.14 -1.45
CA LEU A 127 -4.03 2.30 -0.52
C LEU A 127 -4.85 3.14 0.45
N PRO A 128 -6.17 2.85 0.61
CA PRO A 128 -7.02 3.52 1.58
C PRO A 128 -6.68 3.08 3.01
N SER A 129 -7.30 3.71 4.00
CA SER A 129 -7.15 3.32 5.41
C SER A 129 -7.95 2.06 5.78
N HIS A 130 -8.93 1.69 4.97
CA HIS A 130 -9.80 0.53 5.19
C HIS A 130 -9.64 -0.52 4.10
N TYR A 131 -9.61 -1.77 4.50
CA TYR A 131 -9.63 -2.92 3.61
C TYR A 131 -10.74 -3.90 4.03
N PRO A 132 -12.00 -3.64 3.64
CA PRO A 132 -13.13 -4.52 3.92
C PRO A 132 -13.01 -5.87 3.24
N ILE A 133 -13.37 -6.92 3.99
CA ILE A 133 -13.36 -8.32 3.54
C ILE A 133 -14.77 -8.86 3.66
N THR A 134 -15.31 -9.52 2.64
CA THR A 134 -16.64 -10.13 2.72
C THR A 134 -16.68 -11.24 3.78
N PRO A 135 -17.80 -11.39 4.51
CA PRO A 135 -18.01 -12.54 5.39
C PRO A 135 -17.91 -13.85 4.59
N PRO A 136 -17.31 -14.92 5.16
CA PRO A 136 -17.02 -16.15 4.41
C PRO A 136 -18.27 -16.98 4.04
N ASP A 137 -19.38 -16.81 4.76
CA ASP A 137 -20.56 -17.69 4.70
C ASP A 137 -21.76 -17.01 4.03
N VAL A 138 -21.53 -15.98 3.20
CA VAL A 138 -22.59 -15.28 2.48
C VAL A 138 -22.91 -15.93 1.14
N THR A 139 -24.15 -15.75 0.66
CA THR A 139 -24.56 -16.14 -0.69
C THR A 139 -23.98 -15.19 -1.73
N ALA A 140 -24.04 -15.57 -3.02
CA ALA A 140 -23.58 -14.72 -4.12
C ALA A 140 -24.32 -13.37 -4.15
N ASP A 141 -25.65 -13.38 -4.00
CA ASP A 141 -26.46 -12.14 -4.00
C ASP A 141 -26.12 -11.24 -2.80
N ALA A 142 -25.91 -11.84 -1.63
CA ALA A 142 -25.48 -11.07 -0.45
C ALA A 142 -24.06 -10.49 -0.63
N ALA A 143 -23.13 -11.25 -1.20
CA ALA A 143 -21.79 -10.75 -1.49
C ALA A 143 -21.84 -9.58 -2.47
N LEU A 144 -22.61 -9.68 -3.55
CA LEU A 144 -22.80 -8.59 -4.52
C LEU A 144 -23.39 -7.34 -3.84
N ALA A 145 -24.46 -7.51 -3.04
CA ALA A 145 -25.09 -6.40 -2.32
C ALA A 145 -24.11 -5.70 -1.36
N LEU A 146 -23.30 -6.47 -0.62
CA LEU A 146 -22.27 -5.94 0.28
C LEU A 146 -21.20 -5.13 -0.50
N LEU A 147 -20.68 -5.66 -1.60
CA LEU A 147 -19.69 -4.97 -2.43
C LEU A 147 -20.25 -3.68 -3.00
N THR A 148 -21.45 -3.69 -3.62
CA THR A 148 -22.10 -2.49 -4.16
C THR A 148 -22.35 -1.45 -3.06
N SER A 149 -22.85 -1.89 -1.90
CA SER A 149 -23.07 -0.99 -0.75
C SER A 149 -21.76 -0.35 -0.26
N ALA A 150 -20.68 -1.11 -0.18
CA ALA A 150 -19.36 -0.60 0.21
C ALA A 150 -18.82 0.43 -0.79
N LEU A 151 -18.92 0.16 -2.08
CA LEU A 151 -18.53 1.10 -3.14
C LEU A 151 -19.33 2.41 -3.06
N ALA A 152 -20.64 2.32 -2.80
CA ALA A 152 -21.51 3.48 -2.61
C ALA A 152 -21.14 4.32 -1.37
N ARG A 153 -20.62 3.69 -0.30
CA ARG A 153 -20.07 4.37 0.89
C ARG A 153 -18.69 4.98 0.69
N GLY A 154 -18.06 4.78 -0.45
CA GLY A 154 -16.74 5.34 -0.77
C GLY A 154 -15.57 4.38 -0.59
N GLU A 155 -15.80 3.11 -0.27
CA GLU A 155 -14.71 2.14 -0.23
C GLU A 155 -14.10 1.93 -1.63
N ARG A 156 -12.78 1.80 -1.71
CA ARG A 156 -12.06 1.70 -2.99
C ARG A 156 -11.13 0.49 -3.08
N LEU A 157 -10.99 -0.25 -1.99
CA LEU A 157 -10.23 -1.50 -1.91
C LEU A 157 -11.06 -2.52 -1.14
N LEU A 158 -11.39 -3.64 -1.76
CA LEU A 158 -12.29 -4.66 -1.20
C LEU A 158 -11.71 -6.06 -1.42
N GLN A 159 -12.04 -7.02 -0.55
CA GLN A 159 -11.74 -8.43 -0.78
C GLN A 159 -13.01 -9.26 -0.87
N LEU A 160 -13.15 -10.02 -1.95
CA LEU A 160 -14.15 -11.06 -2.08
C LEU A 160 -13.57 -12.38 -1.58
N ARG A 161 -13.99 -12.78 -0.36
CA ARG A 161 -13.56 -14.01 0.31
C ARG A 161 -14.78 -14.85 0.70
N VAL A 162 -15.18 -15.72 -0.19
CA VAL A 162 -16.38 -16.59 -0.04
C VAL A 162 -15.98 -18.05 -0.34
N PRO A 163 -15.22 -18.71 0.54
CA PRO A 163 -14.62 -20.03 0.27
C PRO A 163 -15.64 -21.16 0.04
N GLY A 164 -16.89 -20.95 0.45
CA GLY A 164 -17.98 -21.92 0.25
C GLY A 164 -18.65 -21.83 -1.12
N LEU A 165 -18.37 -20.82 -1.94
CA LEU A 165 -18.96 -20.69 -3.27
C LEU A 165 -18.06 -21.29 -4.36
N PRO A 166 -18.66 -21.95 -5.39
CA PRO A 166 -17.92 -22.37 -6.58
C PRO A 166 -17.28 -21.20 -7.32
N THR A 167 -16.15 -21.43 -7.96
CA THR A 167 -15.37 -20.40 -8.67
C THR A 167 -16.21 -19.67 -9.73
N GLU A 168 -17.04 -20.41 -10.48
CA GLU A 168 -17.90 -19.84 -11.53
C GLU A 168 -18.95 -18.88 -10.94
N VAL A 169 -19.44 -19.16 -9.73
CA VAL A 169 -20.38 -18.29 -9.01
C VAL A 169 -19.66 -17.02 -8.53
N VAL A 170 -18.46 -17.17 -7.99
CA VAL A 170 -17.60 -16.03 -7.60
C VAL A 170 -17.31 -15.14 -8.80
N HIS A 171 -16.92 -15.73 -9.94
CA HIS A 171 -16.69 -15.00 -11.19
C HIS A 171 -17.95 -14.28 -11.70
N GLY A 172 -19.15 -14.87 -11.52
CA GLY A 172 -20.42 -14.23 -11.80
C GLY A 172 -20.66 -12.97 -10.97
N VAL A 173 -20.31 -12.98 -9.67
CA VAL A 173 -20.36 -11.80 -8.80
C VAL A 173 -19.39 -10.73 -9.28
N VAL A 174 -18.14 -11.11 -9.60
CA VAL A 174 -17.12 -10.17 -10.11
C VAL A 174 -17.60 -9.52 -11.40
N ALA A 175 -18.11 -10.29 -12.36
CA ALA A 175 -18.58 -9.77 -13.64
C ALA A 175 -19.68 -8.70 -13.49
N GLN A 176 -20.54 -8.85 -12.48
CA GLN A 176 -21.63 -7.90 -12.22
C GLN A 176 -21.12 -6.60 -11.58
N VAL A 177 -20.14 -6.65 -10.67
CA VAL A 177 -19.62 -5.45 -9.98
C VAL A 177 -18.48 -4.75 -10.75
N LEU A 178 -17.85 -5.43 -11.70
CA LEU A 178 -16.67 -4.93 -12.44
C LEU A 178 -16.85 -3.58 -13.13
N PRO A 179 -17.99 -3.29 -13.80
CA PRO A 179 -18.20 -1.98 -14.40
C PRO A 179 -18.18 -0.84 -13.39
N GLU A 180 -18.75 -1.05 -12.20
CA GLU A 180 -18.77 -0.08 -11.12
C GLU A 180 -17.37 0.11 -10.50
N LEU A 181 -16.61 -0.99 -10.27
CA LEU A 181 -15.22 -0.93 -9.83
C LEU A 181 -14.39 -0.03 -10.74
N ARG A 182 -14.47 -0.25 -12.06
CA ARG A 182 -13.71 0.53 -13.05
C ARG A 182 -14.14 1.99 -13.09
N ALA A 183 -15.45 2.25 -13.07
CA ALA A 183 -15.99 3.62 -13.05
C ALA A 183 -15.54 4.43 -11.84
N LEU A 184 -15.36 3.78 -10.69
CA LEU A 184 -14.95 4.40 -9.43
C LEU A 184 -13.42 4.35 -9.20
N GLY A 185 -12.65 3.72 -10.08
CA GLY A 185 -11.22 3.45 -9.85
C GLY A 185 -10.96 2.60 -8.60
N ALA A 186 -11.91 1.70 -8.28
CA ALA A 186 -11.82 0.79 -7.13
C ALA A 186 -11.19 -0.54 -7.53
N THR A 187 -10.63 -1.25 -6.55
CA THR A 187 -10.01 -2.57 -6.75
C THR A 187 -10.68 -3.62 -5.88
N LEU A 188 -11.04 -4.75 -6.49
CA LEU A 188 -11.52 -5.93 -5.81
C LEU A 188 -10.46 -7.03 -5.84
N LEU A 189 -10.02 -7.50 -4.67
CA LEU A 189 -9.09 -8.62 -4.58
C LEU A 189 -9.84 -9.94 -4.45
N LEU A 190 -9.54 -10.88 -5.33
CA LEU A 190 -10.04 -12.26 -5.21
C LEU A 190 -9.18 -13.03 -4.22
N ASN A 191 -9.82 -13.69 -3.27
CA ASN A 191 -9.09 -14.54 -2.34
C ASN A 191 -8.58 -15.79 -3.04
N ARG A 192 -7.26 -15.97 -3.16
CA ARG A 192 -6.57 -17.13 -3.71
C ARG A 192 -6.66 -17.34 -5.22
N ASP A 193 -7.56 -16.68 -5.92
CA ASP A 193 -7.83 -16.93 -7.34
C ASP A 193 -6.99 -16.04 -8.26
N ILE A 194 -5.77 -16.50 -8.52
CA ILE A 194 -4.79 -15.81 -9.39
C ILE A 194 -5.28 -15.78 -10.84
N GLU A 195 -5.82 -16.90 -11.33
CA GLU A 195 -6.24 -17.02 -12.73
C GLU A 195 -7.50 -16.17 -13.02
N GLY A 196 -8.46 -16.15 -12.08
CA GLY A 196 -9.60 -15.26 -12.17
C GLY A 196 -9.18 -13.80 -12.16
N ALA A 197 -8.28 -13.39 -11.25
CA ALA A 197 -7.77 -12.03 -11.21
C ALA A 197 -7.07 -11.64 -12.52
N ARG A 198 -6.25 -12.53 -13.09
CA ARG A 198 -5.60 -12.32 -14.38
C ARG A 198 -6.60 -12.16 -15.53
N ALA A 199 -7.64 -12.98 -15.56
CA ALA A 199 -8.65 -12.97 -16.61
C ALA A 199 -9.52 -11.71 -16.59
N PHE A 200 -9.90 -11.21 -15.42
CA PHE A 200 -10.68 -9.98 -15.29
C PHE A 200 -9.87 -8.72 -15.60
N GLY A 201 -8.57 -8.72 -15.30
CA GLY A 201 -7.68 -7.60 -15.59
C GLY A 201 -7.89 -6.40 -14.69
N GLU A 202 -7.93 -5.21 -15.27
CA GLU A 202 -8.05 -3.94 -14.56
C GLU A 202 -9.26 -3.89 -13.61
N GLY A 203 -9.04 -3.38 -12.40
CA GLY A 203 -10.02 -3.31 -11.31
C GLY A 203 -10.08 -4.59 -10.46
N VAL A 204 -9.38 -5.67 -10.86
CA VAL A 204 -9.34 -6.93 -10.11
C VAL A 204 -7.90 -7.33 -9.82
N GLY A 205 -7.63 -7.71 -8.57
CA GLY A 205 -6.36 -8.20 -8.10
C GLY A 205 -6.50 -9.51 -7.33
N VAL A 206 -5.44 -9.94 -6.67
CA VAL A 206 -5.43 -11.17 -5.87
C VAL A 206 -4.93 -10.94 -4.46
N HIS A 207 -5.58 -11.58 -3.49
CA HIS A 207 -5.07 -11.71 -2.14
C HIS A 207 -4.59 -13.15 -1.93
N LEU A 208 -3.27 -13.31 -1.85
CA LEU A 208 -2.60 -14.60 -1.67
C LEU A 208 -2.74 -15.08 -0.22
N THR A 209 -2.90 -16.38 -0.04
CA THR A 209 -2.72 -17.01 1.27
C THR A 209 -1.22 -17.15 1.59
N ALA A 210 -0.87 -17.32 2.87
CA ALA A 210 0.51 -17.64 3.27
C ALA A 210 1.05 -18.87 2.54
N SER A 211 0.23 -19.91 2.34
CA SER A 211 0.64 -21.10 1.57
C SER A 211 1.00 -20.79 0.11
N GLN A 212 0.18 -19.98 -0.58
CA GLN A 212 0.49 -19.56 -1.95
C GLN A 212 1.73 -18.68 -2.01
N LEU A 213 1.89 -17.79 -1.02
CA LEU A 213 3.07 -16.93 -0.91
C LEU A 213 4.37 -17.74 -0.86
N HIS A 214 4.37 -18.87 -0.15
CA HIS A 214 5.53 -19.78 -0.10
C HIS A 214 5.76 -20.58 -1.38
N GLN A 215 4.72 -20.84 -2.17
CA GLN A 215 4.79 -21.66 -3.39
C GLN A 215 5.19 -20.90 -4.64
N LEU A 216 5.02 -19.56 -4.65
CA LEU A 216 5.27 -18.73 -5.83
C LEU A 216 6.74 -18.26 -5.85
N ASP A 217 7.42 -18.41 -6.98
CA ASP A 217 8.79 -17.92 -7.18
C ASP A 217 8.85 -16.51 -7.75
N ALA A 218 7.74 -16.02 -8.33
CA ALA A 218 7.63 -14.70 -8.92
C ALA A 218 6.22 -14.13 -8.74
N ARG A 219 6.11 -12.79 -8.81
CA ARG A 219 4.83 -12.09 -8.77
C ARG A 219 3.86 -12.66 -9.81
N PRO A 220 2.64 -13.09 -9.40
CA PRO A 220 1.72 -13.82 -10.29
C PRO A 220 0.97 -12.93 -11.27
N LEU A 221 0.87 -11.62 -11.03
CA LEU A 221 0.15 -10.65 -11.85
C LEU A 221 1.07 -9.49 -12.28
N PRO A 222 0.75 -8.80 -13.39
CA PRO A 222 1.49 -7.61 -13.80
C PRO A 222 1.42 -6.50 -12.74
N LEU A 223 2.34 -5.53 -12.78
CA LEU A 223 2.40 -4.41 -11.83
C LEU A 223 1.16 -3.48 -11.87
N SER A 224 0.38 -3.54 -12.93
CA SER A 224 -0.91 -2.83 -13.07
C SER A 224 -2.06 -3.46 -12.28
N GLN A 225 -1.90 -4.69 -11.78
CA GLN A 225 -2.89 -5.38 -10.95
C GLN A 225 -2.36 -5.57 -9.53
N VAL A 226 -3.19 -5.31 -8.53
CA VAL A 226 -2.80 -5.40 -7.12
C VAL A 226 -2.62 -6.86 -6.70
N VAL A 227 -1.50 -7.13 -6.04
CA VAL A 227 -1.20 -8.41 -5.37
C VAL A 227 -0.99 -8.14 -3.89
N ALA A 228 -1.81 -8.73 -3.05
CA ALA A 228 -1.66 -8.69 -1.60
C ALA A 228 -1.40 -10.09 -1.03
N ALA A 229 -0.92 -10.17 0.19
CA ALA A 229 -0.68 -11.44 0.88
C ALA A 229 -1.12 -11.40 2.35
N SER A 230 -1.63 -12.55 2.84
CA SER A 230 -1.79 -12.79 4.27
C SER A 230 -0.46 -13.19 4.88
N CYS A 231 -0.06 -12.50 5.95
CA CYS A 231 1.18 -12.74 6.70
C CYS A 231 0.90 -12.83 8.21
N HIS A 232 1.73 -13.59 8.91
CA HIS A 232 1.62 -13.84 10.35
C HIS A 232 2.91 -13.57 11.11
N ASP A 233 4.05 -13.46 10.40
CA ASP A 233 5.37 -13.25 10.96
C ASP A 233 6.30 -12.45 10.03
N ALA A 234 7.55 -12.26 10.47
CA ALA A 234 8.56 -11.50 9.73
C ALA A 234 9.00 -12.20 8.42
N ASP A 235 9.06 -13.53 8.41
CA ASP A 235 9.53 -14.29 7.26
C ASP A 235 8.50 -14.21 6.13
N GLU A 236 7.21 -14.28 6.44
CA GLU A 236 6.12 -14.11 5.49
C GLU A 236 6.05 -12.68 4.94
N LEU A 237 6.27 -11.64 5.80
CA LEU A 237 6.37 -10.25 5.34
C LEU A 237 7.57 -10.03 4.42
N ALA A 238 8.74 -10.59 4.75
CA ALA A 238 9.91 -10.54 3.89
C ALA A 238 9.67 -11.25 2.55
N ARG A 239 8.99 -12.41 2.58
CA ARG A 239 8.61 -13.15 1.38
C ARG A 239 7.62 -12.37 0.51
N ALA A 240 6.61 -11.72 1.11
CA ALA A 240 5.65 -10.88 0.39
C ALA A 240 6.35 -9.71 -0.30
N SER A 241 7.29 -9.06 0.38
CA SER A 241 8.12 -8.00 -0.19
C SER A 241 9.00 -8.52 -1.35
N ALA A 242 9.69 -9.65 -1.16
CA ALA A 242 10.55 -10.25 -2.19
C ALA A 242 9.75 -10.69 -3.43
N LEU A 243 8.52 -11.18 -3.24
CA LEU A 243 7.60 -11.51 -4.32
C LEU A 243 7.06 -10.27 -5.05
N GLY A 244 7.22 -9.08 -4.47
CA GLY A 244 6.73 -7.82 -5.02
C GLY A 244 5.23 -7.62 -4.78
N CYS A 245 4.68 -8.09 -3.66
CA CYS A 245 3.32 -7.74 -3.25
C CYS A 245 3.20 -6.23 -3.02
N ASP A 246 2.03 -5.65 -3.30
CA ASP A 246 1.77 -4.22 -3.10
C ASP A 246 1.50 -3.91 -1.63
N PHE A 247 0.94 -4.86 -0.88
CA PHE A 247 0.75 -4.78 0.56
C PHE A 247 0.56 -6.17 1.18
N ALA A 248 0.63 -6.23 2.51
CA ALA A 248 0.29 -7.42 3.28
C ALA A 248 -0.80 -7.12 4.31
N THR A 249 -1.54 -8.14 4.74
CA THR A 249 -2.27 -8.13 6.00
C THR A 249 -1.48 -8.91 7.03
N LEU A 250 -1.29 -8.35 8.22
CA LEU A 250 -0.62 -9.03 9.33
C LEU A 250 -1.63 -9.33 10.44
N SER A 251 -1.75 -10.61 10.80
CA SER A 251 -2.81 -11.10 11.68
C SER A 251 -2.40 -12.30 12.54
N PRO A 252 -3.14 -12.55 13.65
CA PRO A 252 -4.17 -11.71 14.23
C PRO A 252 -3.59 -10.67 15.20
N VAL A 253 -4.05 -9.41 15.14
CA VAL A 253 -3.63 -8.38 16.11
C VAL A 253 -4.30 -8.58 17.45
N GLN A 254 -5.61 -8.84 17.47
CA GLN A 254 -6.41 -9.13 18.65
C GLN A 254 -7.11 -10.49 18.51
N VAL A 255 -7.67 -10.99 19.61
CA VAL A 255 -8.44 -12.23 19.60
C VAL A 255 -9.57 -12.14 18.57
N THR A 256 -9.68 -13.14 17.71
CA THR A 256 -10.69 -13.17 16.63
C THR A 256 -11.39 -14.49 16.54
N ALA A 257 -12.70 -14.45 16.25
CA ALA A 257 -13.51 -15.66 16.05
C ALA A 257 -13.13 -16.42 14.77
N SER A 258 -12.45 -15.78 13.81
CA SER A 258 -12.04 -16.41 12.55
C SER A 258 -10.87 -17.40 12.75
N HIS A 259 -10.10 -17.25 13.82
CA HIS A 259 -8.99 -18.15 14.17
C HIS A 259 -8.99 -18.39 15.69
N PRO A 260 -9.98 -19.17 16.18
CA PRO A 260 -10.09 -19.45 17.61
C PRO A 260 -8.86 -20.25 18.06
N GLY A 261 -8.15 -19.74 19.07
CA GLY A 261 -6.94 -20.37 19.62
C GLY A 261 -5.62 -19.87 19.04
N ALA A 262 -5.62 -18.99 18.04
CA ALA A 262 -4.40 -18.29 17.64
C ALA A 262 -4.03 -17.24 18.69
N GLU A 263 -2.76 -17.21 19.10
CA GLU A 263 -2.25 -16.20 20.02
C GLU A 263 -2.17 -14.85 19.28
N PRO A 264 -2.81 -13.78 19.80
CA PRO A 264 -2.77 -12.48 19.14
C PRO A 264 -1.40 -11.84 19.31
N LEU A 265 -0.97 -11.11 18.29
CA LEU A 265 0.30 -10.36 18.30
C LEU A 265 0.29 -9.22 19.32
N GLY A 266 -0.85 -8.58 19.50
CA GLY A 266 -0.94 -7.30 20.18
C GLY A 266 -0.25 -6.19 19.41
N TRP A 267 -0.57 -4.94 19.71
CA TRP A 267 -0.05 -3.78 19.00
C TRP A 267 1.48 -3.64 19.04
N PRO A 268 2.18 -3.89 20.19
CA PRO A 268 3.64 -3.75 20.22
C PRO A 268 4.37 -4.71 19.28
N ARG A 269 3.92 -5.97 19.19
CA ARG A 269 4.53 -6.95 18.29
C ARG A 269 4.15 -6.67 16.84
N PHE A 270 2.91 -6.25 16.59
CA PHE A 270 2.48 -5.80 15.28
C PHE A 270 3.36 -4.66 14.77
N ALA A 271 3.55 -3.59 15.56
CA ALA A 271 4.38 -2.45 15.18
C ALA A 271 5.83 -2.86 14.85
N GLN A 272 6.43 -3.71 15.69
CA GLN A 272 7.77 -4.21 15.44
C GLN A 272 7.90 -4.94 14.10
N LEU A 273 6.90 -5.74 13.73
CA LEU A 273 6.89 -6.49 12.47
C LEU A 273 6.60 -5.56 11.28
N ALA A 274 5.63 -4.66 11.41
CA ALA A 274 5.24 -3.72 10.36
C ALA A 274 6.37 -2.74 10.02
N GLU A 275 7.08 -2.21 11.02
CA GLU A 275 8.26 -1.33 10.82
C GLU A 275 9.43 -2.05 10.13
N GLY A 276 9.53 -3.37 10.27
CA GLY A 276 10.52 -4.20 9.60
C GLY A 276 10.13 -4.62 8.17
N ALA A 277 8.92 -4.35 7.73
CA ALA A 277 8.42 -4.76 6.42
C ALA A 277 8.78 -3.75 5.33
N SER A 278 9.18 -4.23 4.15
CA SER A 278 9.49 -3.41 2.97
C SER A 278 8.27 -3.20 2.07
N LEU A 279 7.07 -3.17 2.63
CA LEU A 279 5.78 -2.93 1.96
C LEU A 279 4.75 -2.43 2.99
N PRO A 280 3.67 -1.74 2.55
CA PRO A 280 2.56 -1.37 3.43
C PRO A 280 1.90 -2.57 4.09
N VAL A 281 1.54 -2.46 5.38
CA VAL A 281 0.95 -3.55 6.17
C VAL A 281 -0.37 -3.10 6.78
N TYR A 282 -1.46 -3.83 6.50
CA TYR A 282 -2.74 -3.65 7.19
C TYR A 282 -2.81 -4.49 8.45
N ALA A 283 -3.32 -3.91 9.51
CA ALA A 283 -3.65 -4.63 10.73
C ALA A 283 -4.96 -5.42 10.54
N LEU A 284 -4.94 -6.71 10.84
CA LEU A 284 -6.12 -7.60 10.70
C LEU A 284 -6.28 -8.46 11.95
N GLY A 285 -7.53 -8.75 12.30
CA GLY A 285 -7.91 -9.68 13.36
C GLY A 285 -8.38 -8.99 14.63
N GLY A 286 -9.68 -9.16 14.91
CA GLY A 286 -10.34 -8.57 16.08
C GLY A 286 -10.60 -7.07 16.02
N LEU A 287 -10.31 -6.44 14.88
CA LEU A 287 -10.37 -4.99 14.68
C LEU A 287 -11.61 -4.55 13.92
N GLY A 288 -12.01 -3.29 14.12
CA GLY A 288 -13.07 -2.59 13.41
C GLY A 288 -12.60 -1.30 12.73
N PRO A 289 -13.48 -0.58 12.01
CA PRO A 289 -13.13 0.68 11.34
C PRO A 289 -12.59 1.75 12.29
N ASP A 290 -13.07 1.76 13.54
CA ASP A 290 -12.69 2.76 14.55
C ASP A 290 -11.24 2.56 15.07
N ASP A 291 -10.63 1.40 14.83
CA ASP A 291 -9.24 1.11 15.22
C ASP A 291 -8.20 1.75 14.28
N GLY A 292 -8.65 2.48 13.24
CA GLY A 292 -7.77 3.06 12.23
C GLY A 292 -6.70 3.99 12.77
N MET A 293 -7.02 4.83 13.77
CA MET A 293 -6.04 5.73 14.40
C MET A 293 -5.00 4.94 15.18
N GLU A 294 -5.42 3.98 15.98
CA GLU A 294 -4.53 3.12 16.76
C GLU A 294 -3.60 2.32 15.83
N ALA A 295 -4.14 1.79 14.73
CA ALA A 295 -3.36 1.08 13.73
C ALA A 295 -2.26 1.98 13.12
N ARG A 296 -2.58 3.22 12.77
CA ARG A 296 -1.60 4.20 12.27
C ARG A 296 -0.48 4.50 13.27
N LEU A 297 -0.81 4.65 14.56
CA LEU A 297 0.19 4.84 15.63
C LEU A 297 1.16 3.64 15.74
N HIS A 298 0.77 2.48 15.24
CA HIS A 298 1.56 1.25 15.24
C HIS A 298 2.09 0.87 13.84
N ALA A 299 2.34 1.87 12.99
CA ALA A 299 2.93 1.72 11.65
C ALA A 299 2.09 0.91 10.65
N ALA A 300 0.78 0.73 10.89
CA ALA A 300 -0.09 0.12 9.90
C ALA A 300 -0.46 1.11 8.79
N GLN A 301 -0.64 0.61 7.56
CA GLN A 301 -1.30 1.33 6.46
C GLN A 301 -2.75 1.68 6.81
N GLY A 302 -3.39 0.85 7.59
CA GLY A 302 -4.78 0.96 8.03
C GLY A 302 -5.27 -0.35 8.61
N VAL A 303 -6.59 -0.52 8.65
CA VAL A 303 -7.24 -1.73 9.18
C VAL A 303 -7.94 -2.53 8.09
N ALA A 304 -7.77 -3.86 8.16
CA ALA A 304 -8.53 -4.82 7.38
C ALA A 304 -9.53 -5.56 8.30
N GLY A 305 -10.69 -5.87 7.80
CA GLY A 305 -11.67 -6.58 8.62
C GLY A 305 -12.91 -7.04 7.89
N ILE A 306 -13.63 -7.94 8.57
CA ILE A 306 -14.89 -8.52 8.09
C ILE A 306 -16.06 -7.80 8.76
N ARG A 307 -16.03 -7.71 10.09
CA ARG A 307 -17.14 -7.17 10.89
C ARG A 307 -17.05 -5.66 11.01
N GLY A 308 -18.19 -4.98 10.83
CA GLY A 308 -18.28 -3.53 10.96
C GLY A 308 -17.80 -2.74 9.75
N PHE A 309 -17.23 -3.40 8.72
CA PHE A 309 -16.79 -2.75 7.48
C PHE A 309 -17.84 -2.88 6.36
N LEU A 310 -18.58 -3.99 6.30
CA LEU A 310 -19.57 -4.29 5.27
C LEU A 310 -20.95 -4.46 5.84
#